data_d2e560e34a2e0cc31a55bf09d8e993bb
#
_entry.id   d2e560e34a2e0cc31a55bf09d8e993bb
#
_cell.length_a   1.000
_cell.length_b   1.000
_cell.length_c   1.000
_cell.angle_alpha   90.00
_cell.angle_beta   90.00
_cell.angle_gamma   90.00
#
_symmetry.space_group_name_H-M   'P 1'
#
loop_
_entity.id
_entity.type
_entity.pdbx_description
1 polymer ?
#
loop_
_entity_poly.entity_id
_entity_poly.type
_entity_poly.pdbx_seq_one_letter_code
_entity_poly.pdbx_strand_id
1 'polypeptide(L)'
;MHRVRRDGTGLECLYQHGNDEFIVHETFLGSTGDLVFTVWPHALRVMDWTTRAIRTIAKYNAWHIAPDRAGRRILCDTNHPDEGLQIIDAGTGARRQVCLTQSSNQGSQWRRSSYALPEDFAQARNTLSWMENAVDTVYGPQHTHPHPSWSRDESQVAFASDRTGVTQVYIASLS
;
A
#
# COMPACT_ATOMS: atom_id res chain seq x y z
N MET A 1 7.32 -13.14 -4.54
CA MET A 1 6.49 -13.43 -3.34
C MET A 1 6.67 -14.89 -2.96
N HIS A 2 6.92 -15.19 -1.69
CA HIS A 2 7.20 -16.57 -1.24
C HIS A 2 6.38 -16.90 0.00
N ARG A 3 6.13 -18.18 0.24
CA ARG A 3 5.64 -18.70 1.54
C ARG A 3 6.66 -19.67 2.13
N VAL A 4 6.60 -19.83 3.44
CA VAL A 4 7.40 -20.76 4.21
C VAL A 4 6.55 -21.29 5.37
N ARG A 5 6.78 -22.52 5.80
CA ARG A 5 6.13 -23.05 7.00
C ARG A 5 6.71 -22.38 8.25
N ARG A 6 5.95 -22.45 9.35
CA ARG A 6 6.34 -21.89 10.65
C ARG A 6 7.68 -22.42 11.18
N ASP A 7 8.03 -23.64 10.83
CA ASP A 7 9.30 -24.28 11.19
C ASP A 7 10.47 -23.92 10.28
N GLY A 8 10.25 -23.01 9.31
CA GLY A 8 11.25 -22.59 8.32
C GLY A 8 11.40 -23.51 7.13
N THR A 9 10.68 -24.63 7.08
CA THR A 9 10.73 -25.55 5.96
C THR A 9 9.73 -25.19 4.85
N GLY A 10 9.84 -25.83 3.69
CA GLY A 10 8.84 -25.74 2.61
C GLY A 10 8.76 -24.35 1.99
N LEU A 11 9.90 -23.68 1.82
CA LEU A 11 9.97 -22.44 1.03
C LEU A 11 9.46 -22.68 -0.38
N GLU A 12 8.46 -21.90 -0.79
CA GLU A 12 7.81 -22.00 -2.09
C GLU A 12 7.61 -20.61 -2.68
N CYS A 13 7.92 -20.43 -3.96
CA CYS A 13 7.61 -19.22 -4.70
C CYS A 13 6.12 -19.25 -5.10
N LEU A 14 5.35 -18.32 -4.59
CA LEU A 14 3.92 -18.15 -4.93
C LEU A 14 3.72 -17.33 -6.19
N TYR A 15 4.56 -16.32 -6.37
CA TYR A 15 4.49 -15.41 -7.50
C TYR A 15 5.88 -14.89 -7.84
N GLN A 16 6.33 -15.23 -9.05
CA GLN A 16 7.54 -14.68 -9.64
C GLN A 16 7.17 -13.44 -10.45
N HIS A 17 7.51 -12.26 -9.94
CA HIS A 17 7.25 -11.00 -10.64
C HIS A 17 8.34 -10.69 -11.67
N GLY A 18 8.00 -9.87 -12.66
CA GLY A 18 8.95 -9.28 -13.59
C GLY A 18 9.86 -8.23 -12.96
N ASN A 19 10.90 -7.81 -13.66
CA ASN A 19 11.82 -6.77 -13.18
C ASN A 19 11.17 -5.37 -13.10
N ASP A 20 10.07 -5.17 -13.80
CA ASP A 20 9.28 -3.96 -13.92
C ASP A 20 8.11 -3.88 -12.92
N GLU A 21 7.92 -4.92 -12.10
CA GLU A 21 6.87 -4.97 -11.09
C GLU A 21 7.44 -4.71 -9.69
N PHE A 22 6.93 -3.69 -9.02
CA PHE A 22 7.22 -3.42 -7.61
C PHE A 22 6.04 -3.88 -6.75
N ILE A 23 6.20 -5.07 -6.15
CA ILE A 23 5.18 -5.71 -5.32
C ILE A 23 5.44 -5.38 -3.86
N VAL A 24 4.41 -4.83 -3.20
CA VAL A 24 4.46 -4.42 -1.79
C VAL A 24 3.09 -4.57 -1.14
N HIS A 25 3.08 -4.47 0.19
CA HIS A 25 1.87 -4.41 1.02
C HIS A 25 0.94 -5.62 0.83
N GLU A 26 1.54 -6.81 0.89
CA GLU A 26 0.80 -8.06 0.82
C GLU A 26 0.01 -8.30 2.12
N THR A 27 -1.25 -8.68 1.99
CA THR A 27 -2.09 -9.08 3.12
C THR A 27 -3.18 -10.06 2.67
N PHE A 28 -3.85 -10.68 3.62
CA PHE A 28 -5.01 -11.52 3.29
C PHE A 28 -6.24 -10.66 3.01
N LEU A 29 -7.04 -11.05 2.02
CA LEU A 29 -8.29 -10.38 1.67
C LEU A 29 -9.38 -10.75 2.69
N GLY A 30 -9.34 -10.12 3.85
CA GLY A 30 -10.25 -10.40 4.95
C GLY A 30 -10.24 -11.88 5.34
N SER A 31 -11.41 -12.48 5.48
CA SER A 31 -11.60 -13.90 5.84
C SER A 31 -11.69 -14.84 4.64
N THR A 32 -11.46 -14.36 3.41
CA THR A 32 -11.56 -15.21 2.20
C THR A 32 -10.44 -16.24 2.09
N GLY A 33 -9.28 -15.95 2.68
CA GLY A 33 -8.06 -16.74 2.54
C GLY A 33 -7.21 -16.35 1.32
N ASP A 34 -7.72 -15.51 0.42
CA ASP A 34 -6.98 -15.02 -0.74
C ASP A 34 -5.95 -13.96 -0.34
N LEU A 35 -4.91 -13.81 -1.14
CA LEU A 35 -3.86 -12.84 -0.91
C LEU A 35 -4.06 -11.63 -1.80
N VAL A 36 -4.18 -10.44 -1.21
CA VAL A 36 -4.24 -9.17 -1.93
C VAL A 36 -2.91 -8.43 -1.79
N PHE A 37 -2.46 -7.80 -2.86
CA PHE A 37 -1.18 -7.10 -2.91
C PHE A 37 -1.18 -5.97 -3.93
N THR A 38 -0.30 -5.02 -3.70
CA THR A 38 -0.09 -3.88 -4.57
C THR A 38 1.03 -4.15 -5.55
N VAL A 39 0.80 -3.89 -6.83
CA VAL A 39 1.82 -3.74 -7.88
C VAL A 39 1.94 -2.26 -8.16
N TRP A 40 2.68 -1.60 -7.29
CA TRP A 40 2.72 -0.14 -7.28
C TRP A 40 3.58 0.41 -8.42
N PRO A 41 3.19 1.53 -9.02
CA PRO A 41 1.96 2.33 -8.80
C PRO A 41 0.77 1.91 -9.69
N HIS A 42 0.80 0.73 -10.28
CA HIS A 42 -0.01 0.39 -11.45
C HIS A 42 -1.30 -0.36 -11.13
N ALA A 43 -1.30 -1.23 -10.11
CA ALA A 43 -2.44 -2.11 -9.90
C ALA A 43 -2.55 -2.64 -8.48
N LEU A 44 -3.79 -2.92 -8.07
CA LEU A 44 -4.15 -3.76 -6.94
C LEU A 44 -4.59 -5.10 -7.47
N ARG A 45 -3.96 -6.18 -7.02
CA ARG A 45 -4.23 -7.55 -7.46
C ARG A 45 -4.61 -8.46 -6.30
N VAL A 46 -5.33 -9.52 -6.62
CA VAL A 46 -5.61 -10.60 -5.68
C VAL A 46 -5.23 -11.94 -6.30
N MET A 47 -4.66 -12.80 -5.49
CA MET A 47 -4.35 -14.18 -5.83
C MET A 47 -5.27 -15.11 -5.05
N ASP A 48 -6.01 -15.94 -5.76
CA ASP A 48 -6.73 -17.08 -5.18
C ASP A 48 -5.72 -18.03 -4.51
N TRP A 49 -5.91 -18.26 -3.22
CA TRP A 49 -4.95 -19.04 -2.46
C TRP A 49 -4.83 -20.49 -2.91
N THR A 50 -5.89 -21.07 -3.42
CA THR A 50 -5.94 -22.47 -3.83
C THR A 50 -5.43 -22.70 -5.23
N THR A 51 -5.94 -21.91 -6.18
CA THR A 51 -5.65 -22.10 -7.61
C THR A 51 -4.42 -21.34 -8.08
N ARG A 52 -3.94 -20.36 -7.30
CA ARG A 52 -2.87 -19.40 -7.64
C ARG A 52 -3.25 -18.46 -8.81
N ALA A 53 -4.49 -18.48 -9.24
CA ALA A 53 -4.95 -17.55 -10.26
C ALA A 53 -4.92 -16.12 -9.72
N ILE A 54 -4.39 -15.21 -10.54
CA ILE A 54 -4.27 -13.79 -10.20
C ILE A 54 -5.23 -12.98 -11.05
N ARG A 55 -5.99 -12.09 -10.43
CA ARG A 55 -6.79 -11.09 -11.12
C ARG A 55 -6.46 -9.69 -10.64
N THR A 56 -6.58 -8.72 -11.52
CA THR A 56 -6.52 -7.30 -11.17
C THR A 56 -7.87 -6.85 -10.62
N ILE A 57 -7.86 -6.28 -9.42
CA ILE A 57 -9.04 -5.62 -8.81
C ILE A 57 -9.21 -4.24 -9.42
N ALA A 58 -8.14 -3.44 -9.41
CA ALA A 58 -8.16 -2.08 -9.94
C ALA A 58 -6.78 -1.71 -10.53
N LYS A 59 -6.79 -0.92 -11.61
CA LYS A 59 -5.58 -0.26 -12.13
C LYS A 59 -5.45 1.08 -11.41
N TYR A 60 -4.74 1.06 -10.28
CA TYR A 60 -4.70 2.19 -9.37
C TYR A 60 -3.45 2.16 -8.48
N ASN A 61 -3.00 3.33 -8.06
CA ASN A 61 -1.82 3.53 -7.22
C ASN A 61 -2.12 3.35 -5.71
N ALA A 62 -2.92 2.34 -5.35
CA ALA A 62 -3.10 1.96 -3.95
C ALA A 62 -1.74 1.66 -3.32
N TRP A 63 -1.48 2.25 -2.15
CA TRP A 63 -0.20 2.10 -1.47
C TRP A 63 -0.35 1.19 -0.25
N HIS A 64 -0.68 1.69 0.93
CA HIS A 64 -0.97 0.83 2.08
C HIS A 64 -2.41 0.38 2.03
N ILE A 65 -2.63 -0.92 2.11
CA ILE A 65 -3.94 -1.52 1.95
C ILE A 65 -4.42 -2.20 3.22
N ALA A 66 -5.71 -2.04 3.52
CA ALA A 66 -6.39 -2.67 4.64
C ALA A 66 -7.74 -3.23 4.18
N PRO A 67 -7.84 -4.53 3.88
CA PRO A 67 -9.11 -5.16 3.58
C PRO A 67 -10.06 -5.14 4.79
N ASP A 68 -11.36 -5.02 4.53
CA ASP A 68 -12.37 -5.24 5.56
C ASP A 68 -12.43 -6.73 5.94
N ARG A 69 -13.07 -7.05 7.05
CA ARG A 69 -13.14 -8.42 7.56
C ARG A 69 -13.75 -9.41 6.56
N ALA A 70 -14.74 -8.95 5.81
CA ALA A 70 -15.43 -9.78 4.82
C ALA A 70 -14.66 -9.94 3.50
N GLY A 71 -13.59 -9.16 3.28
CA GLY A 71 -12.84 -9.15 2.02
C GLY A 71 -13.59 -8.52 0.85
N ARG A 72 -14.60 -7.68 1.12
CA ARG A 72 -15.41 -7.02 0.10
C ARG A 72 -14.93 -5.61 -0.24
N ARG A 73 -14.30 -4.93 0.72
CA ARG A 73 -13.80 -3.57 0.58
C ARG A 73 -12.35 -3.52 0.98
N ILE A 74 -11.58 -2.71 0.28
CA ILE A 74 -10.17 -2.48 0.57
C ILE A 74 -10.00 -0.98 0.78
N LEU A 75 -9.66 -0.60 2.00
CA LEU A 75 -9.26 0.75 2.35
C LEU A 75 -7.80 0.92 1.95
N CYS A 76 -7.46 2.04 1.34
CA CYS A 76 -6.07 2.36 1.02
C CYS A 76 -5.80 3.86 1.08
N ASP A 77 -4.55 4.21 1.27
CA ASP A 77 -4.00 5.49 0.87
C ASP A 77 -3.43 5.41 -0.55
N THR A 78 -3.03 6.53 -1.09
CA THR A 78 -2.43 6.66 -2.41
C THR A 78 -1.15 7.46 -2.33
N ASN A 79 -0.25 7.19 -3.26
CA ASN A 79 1.02 7.90 -3.38
C ASN A 79 1.36 8.11 -4.85
N HIS A 80 1.74 9.35 -5.22
CA HIS A 80 2.05 9.74 -6.59
C HIS A 80 0.96 9.44 -7.65
N PRO A 81 -0.12 10.20 -7.69
CA PRO A 81 -0.49 11.31 -6.82
C PRO A 81 -1.15 10.85 -5.51
N ASP A 82 -1.10 11.69 -4.48
CA ASP A 82 -1.94 11.53 -3.31
C ASP A 82 -3.37 12.00 -3.61
N GLU A 83 -4.28 11.05 -3.66
CA GLU A 83 -5.72 11.28 -3.84
C GLU A 83 -6.51 11.10 -2.52
N GLY A 84 -5.79 11.02 -1.40
CA GLY A 84 -6.35 10.75 -0.08
C GLY A 84 -6.72 9.30 0.14
N LEU A 85 -7.52 9.06 1.18
CA LEU A 85 -8.00 7.71 1.49
C LEU A 85 -9.11 7.31 0.54
N GLN A 86 -9.02 6.07 0.06
CA GLN A 86 -9.97 5.46 -0.86
C GLN A 86 -10.50 4.15 -0.30
N ILE A 87 -11.75 3.84 -0.61
CA ILE A 87 -12.31 2.49 -0.46
C ILE A 87 -12.54 1.92 -1.85
N ILE A 88 -11.99 0.74 -2.10
CA ILE A 88 -12.10 0.00 -3.35
C ILE A 88 -13.00 -1.21 -3.11
N ASP A 89 -14.01 -1.40 -3.93
CA ASP A 89 -14.80 -2.63 -3.95
C ASP A 89 -13.97 -3.77 -4.55
N ALA A 90 -13.76 -4.84 -3.80
CA ALA A 90 -12.87 -5.92 -4.20
C ALA A 90 -13.40 -6.77 -5.37
N GLY A 91 -14.71 -6.73 -5.63
CA GLY A 91 -15.34 -7.44 -6.75
C GLY A 91 -15.31 -6.66 -8.05
N THR A 92 -15.63 -5.37 -7.99
CA THR A 92 -15.84 -4.52 -9.17
C THR A 92 -14.68 -3.58 -9.46
N GLY A 93 -13.80 -3.31 -8.47
CA GLY A 93 -12.77 -2.29 -8.56
C GLY A 93 -13.29 -0.84 -8.45
N ALA A 94 -14.60 -0.67 -8.22
CA ALA A 94 -15.18 0.66 -8.03
C ALA A 94 -14.57 1.34 -6.80
N ARG A 95 -14.31 2.65 -6.91
CA ARG A 95 -13.64 3.43 -5.88
C ARG A 95 -14.52 4.56 -5.36
N ARG A 96 -14.39 4.86 -4.08
CA ARG A 96 -14.89 6.09 -3.48
C ARG A 96 -13.86 6.71 -2.56
N GLN A 97 -13.72 8.02 -2.61
CA GLN A 97 -12.88 8.76 -1.68
C GLN A 97 -13.53 8.81 -0.29
N VAL A 98 -12.73 8.61 0.75
CA VAL A 98 -13.13 8.81 2.14
C VAL A 98 -12.85 10.25 2.56
N CYS A 99 -11.60 10.67 2.49
CA CYS A 99 -11.15 12.02 2.82
C CYS A 99 -9.75 12.30 2.26
N LEU A 100 -9.40 13.57 2.19
CA LEU A 100 -8.02 14.02 1.99
C LEU A 100 -7.28 13.96 3.34
N THR A 101 -6.16 13.27 3.39
CA THR A 101 -5.36 13.15 4.60
C THR A 101 -4.57 14.42 4.92
N GLN A 102 -4.15 15.15 3.88
CA GLN A 102 -3.22 16.28 4.00
C GLN A 102 -1.92 15.91 4.73
N SER A 103 -1.51 14.65 4.65
CA SER A 103 -0.23 14.21 5.17
C SER A 103 0.91 14.57 4.21
N SER A 104 2.13 14.60 4.73
CA SER A 104 3.34 14.84 3.92
C SER A 104 3.77 13.63 3.09
N ASN A 105 2.84 12.73 2.82
CA ASN A 105 3.02 11.49 2.08
C ASN A 105 3.86 11.65 0.80
N GLN A 106 3.75 12.79 0.14
CA GLN A 106 4.53 13.12 -1.05
C GLN A 106 5.71 14.03 -0.76
N GLY A 107 6.03 14.37 0.47
CA GLY A 107 7.13 15.18 0.93
C GLY A 107 7.92 15.98 -0.11
N SER A 108 8.75 16.90 0.27
CA SER A 108 9.57 17.69 -0.65
C SER A 108 10.58 16.84 -1.43
N GLN A 109 11.02 15.73 -0.87
CA GLN A 109 11.91 14.77 -1.52
C GLN A 109 11.30 14.17 -2.78
N TRP A 110 10.00 13.89 -2.77
CA TRP A 110 9.29 13.34 -3.92
C TRP A 110 9.09 14.33 -5.05
N ARG A 111 9.17 15.63 -4.75
CA ARG A 111 9.08 16.69 -5.77
C ARG A 111 10.30 16.79 -6.66
N ARG A 112 11.44 16.29 -6.18
CA ARG A 112 12.74 16.39 -6.88
C ARG A 112 13.17 15.09 -7.50
N SER A 113 12.57 14.00 -7.13
CA SER A 113 12.93 12.68 -7.60
C SER A 113 11.70 12.03 -8.21
N SER A 114 11.87 11.55 -9.40
CA SER A 114 10.89 10.75 -10.10
C SER A 114 10.94 9.30 -9.58
N TYR A 115 10.82 9.10 -8.28
CA TYR A 115 10.80 7.74 -7.68
C TYR A 115 9.70 6.83 -8.24
N ALA A 116 8.89 7.36 -9.12
CA ALA A 116 7.94 6.57 -9.88
C ALA A 116 8.56 5.86 -11.09
N LEU A 117 9.83 6.10 -11.41
CA LEU A 117 10.48 5.53 -12.57
C LEU A 117 11.36 4.33 -12.17
N PRO A 118 11.38 3.25 -12.97
CA PRO A 118 12.21 2.07 -12.71
C PRO A 118 13.70 2.40 -12.54
N GLU A 119 14.19 3.43 -13.24
CA GLU A 119 15.58 3.87 -13.18
C GLU A 119 15.95 4.43 -11.80
N ASP A 120 15.02 5.13 -11.14
CA ASP A 120 15.27 5.73 -9.82
C ASP A 120 15.36 4.65 -8.76
N PHE A 121 14.56 3.58 -8.87
CA PHE A 121 14.68 2.40 -8.01
C PHE A 121 15.99 1.64 -8.27
N ALA A 122 16.44 1.54 -9.52
CA ALA A 122 17.70 0.91 -9.85
C ALA A 122 18.88 1.69 -9.28
N GLN A 123 18.84 3.02 -9.36
CA GLN A 123 19.86 3.90 -8.81
C GLN A 123 19.85 3.88 -7.28
N ALA A 124 18.69 3.89 -6.64
CA ALA A 124 18.56 3.76 -5.19
C ALA A 124 19.11 2.41 -4.70
N ARG A 125 18.87 1.31 -5.40
CA ARG A 125 19.45 -0.01 -5.06
C ARG A 125 20.98 -0.03 -5.12
N ASN A 126 21.58 0.74 -6.00
CA ASN A 126 23.03 0.77 -6.19
C ASN A 126 23.76 1.74 -5.25
N THR A 127 23.05 2.74 -4.71
CA THR A 127 23.67 3.82 -3.92
C THR A 127 23.31 3.80 -2.45
N LEU A 128 22.30 3.05 -2.05
CA LEU A 128 21.73 3.09 -0.71
C LEU A 128 21.54 1.68 -0.17
N SER A 129 22.26 1.32 0.88
CA SER A 129 21.75 0.30 1.76
C SER A 129 20.46 0.84 2.38
N TRP A 130 19.37 0.13 2.24
CA TRP A 130 17.99 0.54 2.51
C TRP A 130 17.74 1.12 3.91
N MET A 131 18.68 0.98 4.81
CA MET A 131 18.51 1.29 6.23
C MET A 131 19.44 2.37 6.78
N GLU A 132 20.52 2.74 6.10
CA GLU A 132 21.56 3.49 6.80
C GLU A 132 21.80 4.93 6.32
N ASN A 133 21.53 5.27 5.07
CA ASN A 133 21.88 6.59 4.54
C ASN A 133 20.75 7.35 3.86
N ALA A 134 19.61 6.73 3.69
CA ALA A 134 18.55 7.30 2.87
C ALA A 134 17.54 8.10 3.67
N VAL A 135 17.44 7.90 4.96
CA VAL A 135 16.35 8.44 5.78
C VAL A 135 16.33 9.97 5.72
N ASP A 136 17.49 10.60 5.88
CA ASP A 136 17.57 12.06 5.89
C ASP A 136 17.53 12.70 4.49
N THR A 137 17.85 11.95 3.45
CA THR A 137 17.86 12.45 2.08
C THR A 137 16.64 12.06 1.27
N VAL A 138 16.03 10.92 1.59
CA VAL A 138 14.83 10.39 0.91
C VAL A 138 13.55 10.77 1.65
N TYR A 139 13.55 10.61 2.96
CA TYR A 139 12.44 10.98 3.83
C TYR A 139 12.82 12.27 4.54
N GLY A 140 12.47 13.42 4.02
CA GLY A 140 12.72 14.69 4.70
C GLY A 140 12.27 14.68 6.17
N PRO A 141 12.52 15.74 6.93
CA PRO A 141 12.29 15.80 8.38
C PRO A 141 10.83 15.56 8.80
N GLN A 142 9.89 15.64 7.86
CA GLN A 142 8.49 15.26 8.05
C GLN A 142 8.03 14.42 6.87
N HIS A 143 7.83 13.15 7.13
CA HIS A 143 7.33 12.20 6.15
C HIS A 143 6.33 11.27 6.84
N THR A 144 5.06 11.53 6.62
CA THR A 144 3.97 10.80 7.26
C THR A 144 3.13 10.11 6.19
N HIS A 145 3.15 8.77 6.21
CA HIS A 145 2.20 7.99 5.44
C HIS A 145 0.91 7.80 6.24
N PRO A 146 -0.25 7.88 5.60
CA PRO A 146 -1.53 7.71 6.29
C PRO A 146 -1.72 6.33 6.92
N HIS A 147 -1.29 5.24 6.30
CA HIS A 147 -1.44 3.87 6.80
C HIS A 147 -2.83 3.61 7.38
N PRO A 148 -3.89 3.66 6.57
CA PRO A 148 -5.23 3.60 7.09
C PRO A 148 -5.60 2.22 7.63
N SER A 149 -6.47 2.19 8.65
CA SER A 149 -7.02 0.98 9.23
C SER A 149 -8.49 1.14 9.60
N TRP A 150 -9.24 0.03 9.56
CA TRP A 150 -10.64 -0.01 9.95
C TRP A 150 -10.82 -0.02 11.46
N SER A 151 -11.90 0.62 11.96
CA SER A 151 -12.43 0.31 13.27
C SER A 151 -12.99 -1.13 13.31
N ARG A 152 -13.19 -1.66 14.53
CA ARG A 152 -13.68 -3.03 14.70
C ARG A 152 -15.03 -3.30 14.01
N ASP A 153 -15.91 -2.30 14.02
CA ASP A 153 -17.25 -2.34 13.42
C ASP A 153 -17.28 -1.81 11.97
N GLU A 154 -16.10 -1.40 11.46
CA GLU A 154 -15.92 -0.88 10.12
C GLU A 154 -16.74 0.39 9.81
N SER A 155 -17.20 1.10 10.83
CA SER A 155 -17.89 2.38 10.70
C SER A 155 -16.96 3.58 10.62
N GLN A 156 -15.70 3.40 10.99
CA GLN A 156 -14.67 4.43 11.03
C GLN A 156 -13.35 3.92 10.46
N VAL A 157 -12.50 4.86 10.09
CA VAL A 157 -11.12 4.61 9.69
C VAL A 157 -10.18 5.49 10.48
N ALA A 158 -9.08 4.92 10.96
CA ALA A 158 -7.98 5.66 11.58
C ALA A 158 -6.84 5.82 10.58
N PHE A 159 -6.15 6.94 10.62
CA PHE A 159 -5.00 7.21 9.76
C PHE A 159 -4.05 8.24 10.39
N ALA A 160 -2.79 8.26 9.94
CA ALA A 160 -1.81 9.25 10.36
C ALA A 160 -1.81 10.46 9.43
N SER A 161 -1.60 11.65 9.98
CA SER A 161 -1.36 12.87 9.21
C SER A 161 -0.56 13.88 10.05
N ASP A 162 0.28 14.62 9.40
CA ASP A 162 1.05 15.73 9.97
C ASP A 162 0.53 17.11 9.52
N ARG A 163 -0.75 17.17 9.14
CA ARG A 163 -1.44 18.40 8.69
C ARG A 163 -1.34 19.58 9.64
N THR A 164 -1.10 19.32 10.93
CA THR A 164 -0.94 20.34 11.97
C THR A 164 0.52 20.63 12.33
N GLY A 165 1.48 20.13 11.53
CA GLY A 165 2.91 20.33 11.73
C GLY A 165 3.62 19.17 12.43
N VAL A 166 2.88 18.30 13.12
CA VAL A 166 3.40 17.07 13.74
C VAL A 166 2.47 15.91 13.45
N THR A 167 3.03 14.70 13.37
CA THR A 167 2.24 13.50 13.10
C THR A 167 1.25 13.22 14.23
N GLN A 168 -0.01 13.09 13.87
CA GLN A 168 -1.14 12.77 14.74
C GLN A 168 -1.94 11.62 14.14
N VAL A 169 -2.75 10.97 14.97
CA VAL A 169 -3.75 9.99 14.51
C VAL A 169 -5.09 10.71 14.37
N TYR A 170 -5.72 10.51 13.24
CA TYR A 170 -7.03 11.04 12.90
C TYR A 170 -8.04 9.91 12.69
N ILE A 171 -9.31 10.22 12.92
CA ILE A 171 -10.42 9.28 12.70
C ILE A 171 -11.41 9.95 11.75
N ALA A 172 -11.78 9.24 10.70
CA ALA A 172 -12.87 9.63 9.80
C ALA A 172 -14.04 8.66 9.94
N SER A 173 -15.25 9.18 10.14
CA SER A 173 -16.47 8.38 10.14
C SER A 173 -16.93 8.11 8.71
N LEU A 174 -17.40 6.89 8.47
CA LEU A 174 -17.96 6.48 7.20
C LEU A 174 -19.48 6.63 7.32
N SER A 175 -19.99 7.73 6.80
CA SER A 175 -21.44 7.95 6.68
C SER A 175 -22.04 7.22 5.48
#